data_e948154b73316261bbd0993d50b45acf
#
_entry.id   e948154b73316261bbd0993d50b45acf
#
_cell.length_a   1.000
_cell.length_b   1.000
_cell.length_c   1.000
_cell.angle_alpha   90.00
_cell.angle_beta   90.00
_cell.angle_gamma   90.00
#
_symmetry.space_group_name_H-M   'P 1'
#
loop_
_entity.id
_entity.type
_entity.pdbx_description
1 polymer ?
#
loop_
_entity_poly.entity_id
_entity_poly.type
_entity_poly.pdbx_seq_one_letter_code
_entity_poly.pdbx_strand_id
1 'polypeptide(L)'
;MTEWVSGRVSAVRHWSDKLFSLRVEADLAPYQAGQFTRLALWLPAADGGQERVAHAYSFVNPPGVGYHEFYIVLIPDGRLTPHLQQLQPGASVWLARQASGFLTLAELPAGRDLWMLSTGTAIGPFLSLLAEGGLAERYAQLVLAHGVRLGQELNYRDEITQLQARWPNRLHYVPFVTREVWPEGLAGRIPAAIEQGTLERHVGLPFSVEHSRFVLCGNPQMVKETQLALQQRGFRKHLRREAGEICMENYW
;
A
#
# COMPACT_ATOMS: atom_id res chain seq x y z
N MET A 1 -25.63 3.91 7.56
CA MET A 1 -25.47 2.65 6.76
C MET A 1 -24.47 2.94 5.65
N THR A 2 -23.59 1.98 5.29
CA THR A 2 -22.67 2.14 4.15
C THR A 2 -23.46 2.14 2.86
N GLU A 3 -23.34 3.19 2.05
CA GLU A 3 -23.86 3.25 0.69
C GLU A 3 -22.97 2.40 -0.23
N TRP A 4 -23.60 1.60 -1.07
CA TRP A 4 -22.90 0.69 -1.99
C TRP A 4 -23.28 1.03 -3.42
N VAL A 5 -22.27 1.02 -4.29
CA VAL A 5 -22.45 1.19 -5.74
C VAL A 5 -22.00 -0.08 -6.47
N SER A 6 -22.67 -0.40 -7.57
CA SER A 6 -22.23 -1.46 -8.46
C SER A 6 -21.10 -0.93 -9.34
N GLY A 7 -19.99 -1.64 -9.39
CA GLY A 7 -18.90 -1.41 -10.32
C GLY A 7 -18.78 -2.53 -11.33
N ARG A 8 -18.15 -2.24 -12.47
CA ARG A 8 -17.84 -3.19 -13.53
C ARG A 8 -16.33 -3.42 -13.58
N VAL A 9 -15.92 -4.67 -13.52
CA VAL A 9 -14.51 -5.04 -13.75
C VAL A 9 -14.14 -4.69 -15.18
N SER A 10 -13.15 -3.83 -15.37
CA SER A 10 -12.64 -3.46 -16.70
C SER A 10 -11.39 -4.24 -17.08
N ALA A 11 -10.58 -4.66 -16.10
CA ALA A 11 -9.41 -5.52 -16.32
C ALA A 11 -9.08 -6.38 -15.10
N VAL A 12 -8.48 -7.52 -15.35
CA VAL A 12 -7.87 -8.40 -14.34
C VAL A 12 -6.44 -8.69 -14.78
N ARG A 13 -5.47 -8.49 -13.89
CA ARG A 13 -4.07 -8.84 -14.12
C ARG A 13 -3.62 -9.84 -13.07
N HIS A 14 -3.31 -11.06 -13.49
CA HIS A 14 -2.70 -12.07 -12.62
C HIS A 14 -1.17 -11.89 -12.64
N TRP A 15 -0.58 -11.68 -11.48
CA TRP A 15 0.85 -11.55 -11.30
C TRP A 15 1.49 -12.90 -10.95
N SER A 16 0.74 -13.72 -10.21
CA SER A 16 1.08 -15.10 -9.85
C SER A 16 -0.21 -15.82 -9.45
N ASP A 17 -0.11 -17.09 -9.07
CA ASP A 17 -1.27 -17.85 -8.56
C ASP A 17 -1.94 -17.20 -7.33
N LYS A 18 -1.21 -16.35 -6.61
CA LYS A 18 -1.67 -15.72 -5.37
C LYS A 18 -1.86 -14.21 -5.44
N LEU A 19 -1.30 -13.55 -6.44
CA LEU A 19 -1.32 -12.10 -6.52
C LEU A 19 -1.98 -11.65 -7.81
N PHE A 20 -2.95 -10.77 -7.70
CA PHE A 20 -3.69 -10.23 -8.83
C PHE A 20 -4.11 -8.78 -8.59
N SER A 21 -4.43 -8.08 -9.67
CA SER A 21 -5.01 -6.75 -9.62
C SER A 21 -6.34 -6.72 -10.34
N LEU A 22 -7.30 -6.01 -9.77
CA LEU A 22 -8.59 -5.70 -10.40
C LEU A 22 -8.65 -4.23 -10.73
N ARG A 23 -9.05 -3.89 -11.96
CA ARG A 23 -9.51 -2.55 -12.33
C ARG A 23 -11.02 -2.55 -12.41
N VAL A 24 -11.63 -1.59 -11.74
CA VAL A 24 -13.08 -1.48 -11.63
C VAL A 24 -13.50 -0.07 -11.99
N GLU A 25 -14.48 0.06 -12.87
CA GLU A 25 -15.18 1.31 -13.16
C GLU A 25 -16.40 1.41 -12.24
N ALA A 26 -16.47 2.45 -11.43
CA ALA A 26 -17.56 2.69 -10.50
C ALA A 26 -17.69 4.19 -10.17
N ASP A 27 -18.93 4.65 -9.89
CA ASP A 27 -19.22 6.01 -9.46
C ASP A 27 -18.99 6.16 -7.94
N LEU A 28 -17.74 6.38 -7.54
CA LEU A 28 -17.39 6.63 -6.16
C LEU A 28 -17.50 8.13 -5.82
N ALA A 29 -17.77 8.45 -4.56
CA ALA A 29 -17.56 9.79 -4.06
C ALA A 29 -16.07 10.19 -4.20
N PRO A 30 -15.77 11.49 -4.32
CA PRO A 30 -14.37 11.95 -4.38
C PRO A 30 -13.53 11.39 -3.24
N TYR A 31 -12.33 10.91 -3.57
CA TYR A 31 -11.39 10.35 -2.61
C TYR A 31 -9.98 10.92 -2.83
N GLN A 32 -9.08 10.65 -1.89
CA GLN A 32 -7.69 11.08 -1.94
C GLN A 32 -6.77 9.87 -2.17
N ALA A 33 -5.65 10.08 -2.83
CA ALA A 33 -4.62 9.06 -2.94
C ALA A 33 -4.19 8.53 -1.56
N GLY A 34 -3.94 7.23 -1.50
CA GLY A 34 -3.60 6.52 -0.26
C GLY A 34 -4.79 5.99 0.54
N GLN A 35 -6.02 6.40 0.21
CA GLN A 35 -7.24 5.86 0.81
C GLN A 35 -7.58 4.46 0.30
N PHE A 36 -8.57 3.84 0.93
CA PHE A 36 -9.14 2.54 0.58
C PHE A 36 -10.66 2.61 0.47
N THR A 37 -11.24 1.64 -0.22
CA THR A 37 -12.68 1.36 -0.15
C THR A 37 -12.92 -0.11 0.18
N ARG A 38 -14.19 -0.51 0.34
CA ARG A 38 -14.54 -1.91 0.55
C ARG A 38 -15.08 -2.49 -0.76
N LEU A 39 -14.48 -3.60 -1.20
CA LEU A 39 -15.03 -4.43 -2.26
C LEU A 39 -15.93 -5.51 -1.66
N ALA A 40 -17.02 -5.84 -2.34
CA ALA A 40 -17.94 -6.86 -1.88
C ALA A 40 -18.54 -7.68 -3.03
N LEU A 41 -18.86 -8.92 -2.70
CA LEU A 41 -19.68 -9.82 -3.53
C LEU A 41 -20.86 -10.34 -2.71
N TRP A 42 -21.95 -10.66 -3.39
CA TRP A 42 -23.01 -11.46 -2.82
C TRP A 42 -22.64 -12.94 -2.95
N LEU A 43 -22.50 -13.62 -1.83
CA LEU A 43 -22.07 -15.01 -1.75
C LEU A 43 -23.11 -15.84 -1.00
N PRO A 44 -23.14 -17.16 -1.22
CA PRO A 44 -24.03 -18.03 -0.46
C PRO A 44 -23.80 -17.89 1.05
N ALA A 45 -24.88 -17.77 1.79
CA ALA A 45 -24.90 -17.74 3.25
C ALA A 45 -25.21 -19.13 3.82
N ALA A 46 -24.88 -19.35 5.10
CA ALA A 46 -25.08 -20.66 5.77
C ALA A 46 -26.54 -21.06 5.90
N ASP A 47 -27.46 -20.09 5.87
CA ASP A 47 -28.93 -20.30 5.92
C ASP A 47 -29.56 -20.60 4.55
N GLY A 48 -28.76 -20.73 3.49
CA GLY A 48 -29.20 -20.94 2.10
C GLY A 48 -29.58 -19.66 1.35
N GLY A 49 -29.50 -18.51 2.01
CA GLY A 49 -29.67 -17.20 1.37
C GLY A 49 -28.39 -16.68 0.72
N GLN A 50 -28.35 -15.37 0.48
CA GLN A 50 -27.16 -14.66 0.05
C GLN A 50 -26.79 -13.58 1.06
N GLU A 51 -25.49 -13.43 1.33
CA GLU A 51 -24.96 -12.36 2.15
C GLU A 51 -23.88 -11.58 1.41
N ARG A 52 -23.73 -10.31 1.77
CA ARG A 52 -22.67 -9.47 1.23
C ARG A 52 -21.40 -9.67 2.05
N VAL A 53 -20.39 -10.29 1.43
CA VAL A 53 -19.07 -10.44 2.02
C VAL A 53 -18.18 -9.32 1.51
N ALA A 54 -17.59 -8.52 2.41
CA ALA A 54 -16.88 -7.31 2.06
C ALA A 54 -15.57 -7.17 2.86
N HIS A 55 -14.48 -6.76 2.18
CA HIS A 55 -13.21 -6.40 2.81
C HIS A 55 -12.68 -5.09 2.25
N ALA A 56 -11.80 -4.43 3.02
CA ALA A 56 -11.13 -3.19 2.64
C ALA A 56 -9.97 -3.48 1.67
N TYR A 57 -9.82 -2.62 0.65
CA TYR A 57 -8.72 -2.66 -0.32
C TYR A 57 -8.30 -1.23 -0.66
N SER A 58 -7.00 -0.95 -0.55
CA SER A 58 -6.46 0.36 -0.91
C SER A 58 -6.40 0.54 -2.41
N PHE A 59 -6.61 1.79 -2.84
CA PHE A 59 -6.41 2.17 -4.24
C PHE A 59 -4.92 2.14 -4.58
N VAL A 60 -4.59 1.57 -5.72
CA VAL A 60 -3.23 1.55 -6.29
C VAL A 60 -2.98 2.78 -7.15
N ASN A 61 -4.00 3.26 -7.84
CA ASN A 61 -3.96 4.44 -8.69
C ASN A 61 -4.47 5.69 -7.96
N PRO A 62 -4.04 6.89 -8.36
CA PRO A 62 -4.61 8.13 -7.85
C PRO A 62 -6.06 8.32 -8.34
N PRO A 63 -6.85 9.23 -7.74
CA PRO A 63 -8.16 9.59 -8.25
C PRO A 63 -8.08 10.22 -9.65
N GLY A 64 -9.20 10.21 -10.39
CA GLY A 64 -9.35 10.93 -11.64
C GLY A 64 -8.89 10.19 -12.91
N VAL A 65 -8.41 8.93 -12.81
CA VAL A 65 -7.95 8.17 -13.98
C VAL A 65 -9.04 7.32 -14.66
N GLY A 66 -10.29 7.42 -14.23
CA GLY A 66 -11.43 6.75 -14.87
C GLY A 66 -11.69 5.31 -14.42
N TYR A 67 -10.83 4.74 -13.60
CA TYR A 67 -10.99 3.42 -12.97
C TYR A 67 -10.38 3.40 -11.59
N HIS A 68 -10.68 2.35 -10.82
CA HIS A 68 -10.13 2.09 -9.50
C HIS A 68 -9.37 0.77 -9.54
N GLU A 69 -8.09 0.79 -9.23
CA GLU A 69 -7.25 -0.42 -9.22
C GLU A 69 -6.97 -0.87 -7.79
N PHE A 70 -7.08 -2.19 -7.58
CA PHE A 70 -6.86 -2.85 -6.29
C PHE A 70 -5.86 -3.99 -6.47
N TYR A 71 -4.82 -4.01 -5.65
CA TYR A 71 -3.81 -5.08 -5.63
C TYR A 71 -4.11 -6.03 -4.48
N ILE A 72 -4.36 -7.30 -4.82
CA ILE A 72 -5.00 -8.26 -3.94
C ILE A 72 -4.15 -9.52 -3.81
N VAL A 73 -4.02 -10.02 -2.57
CA VAL A 73 -3.47 -11.35 -2.30
C VAL A 73 -4.60 -12.34 -2.11
N LEU A 74 -4.53 -13.47 -2.80
CA LEU A 74 -5.43 -14.60 -2.61
C LEU A 74 -5.22 -15.21 -1.22
N ILE A 75 -6.29 -15.28 -0.46
CA ILE A 75 -6.39 -16.09 0.76
C ILE A 75 -7.21 -17.33 0.40
N PRO A 76 -6.60 -18.51 0.25
CA PRO A 76 -7.30 -19.69 -0.29
C PRO A 76 -8.55 -20.07 0.49
N ASP A 77 -8.50 -20.02 1.82
CA ASP A 77 -9.62 -20.31 2.71
C ASP A 77 -10.46 -19.06 3.05
N GLY A 78 -10.18 -17.94 2.41
CA GLY A 78 -10.90 -16.68 2.59
C GLY A 78 -12.22 -16.69 1.83
N ARG A 79 -13.23 -16.05 2.39
CA ARG A 79 -14.57 -16.04 1.80
C ARG A 79 -14.69 -15.16 0.56
N LEU A 80 -13.85 -14.14 0.37
CA LEU A 80 -14.01 -13.15 -0.70
C LEU A 80 -12.95 -13.27 -1.79
N THR A 81 -11.67 -13.36 -1.43
CA THR A 81 -10.57 -13.26 -2.41
C THR A 81 -10.55 -14.38 -3.46
N PRO A 82 -10.96 -15.66 -3.17
CA PRO A 82 -11.07 -16.67 -4.21
C PRO A 82 -12.09 -16.30 -5.30
N HIS A 83 -13.20 -15.68 -4.91
CA HIS A 83 -14.23 -15.25 -5.86
C HIS A 83 -13.80 -13.98 -6.64
N LEU A 84 -13.10 -13.04 -5.98
CA LEU A 84 -12.56 -11.87 -6.66
C LEU A 84 -11.52 -12.25 -7.72
N GLN A 85 -10.69 -13.27 -7.46
CA GLN A 85 -9.66 -13.75 -8.39
C GLN A 85 -10.26 -14.34 -9.67
N GLN A 86 -11.46 -14.92 -9.58
CA GLN A 86 -12.16 -15.55 -10.70
C GLN A 86 -12.96 -14.57 -11.57
N LEU A 87 -13.09 -13.30 -11.14
CA LEU A 87 -13.80 -12.31 -11.92
C LEU A 87 -13.14 -12.09 -13.28
N GLN A 88 -13.97 -11.80 -14.26
CA GLN A 88 -13.53 -11.50 -15.63
C GLN A 88 -13.96 -10.07 -16.00
N PRO A 89 -13.33 -9.43 -16.98
CA PRO A 89 -13.81 -8.17 -17.53
C PRO A 89 -15.31 -8.27 -17.87
N GLY A 90 -16.06 -7.26 -17.44
CA GLY A 90 -17.54 -7.22 -17.55
C GLY A 90 -18.28 -7.70 -16.30
N ALA A 91 -17.63 -8.43 -15.40
CA ALA A 91 -18.26 -8.88 -14.17
C ALA A 91 -18.61 -7.70 -13.23
N SER A 92 -19.64 -7.90 -12.41
CA SER A 92 -20.06 -6.91 -11.41
C SER A 92 -19.38 -7.16 -10.06
N VAL A 93 -18.99 -6.08 -9.40
CA VAL A 93 -18.47 -6.06 -8.03
C VAL A 93 -19.07 -4.87 -7.30
N TRP A 94 -19.35 -4.99 -6.01
CA TRP A 94 -19.88 -3.90 -5.20
C TRP A 94 -18.76 -3.15 -4.50
N LEU A 95 -18.85 -1.82 -4.48
CA LEU A 95 -17.91 -0.94 -3.78
C LEU A 95 -18.66 -0.08 -2.78
N ALA A 96 -18.07 0.14 -1.60
CA ALA A 96 -18.55 1.20 -0.73
C ALA A 96 -18.30 2.54 -1.42
N ARG A 97 -19.36 3.35 -1.58
CA ARG A 97 -19.31 4.61 -2.35
C ARG A 97 -18.30 5.60 -1.77
N GLN A 98 -18.18 5.65 -0.43
CA GLN A 98 -17.23 6.53 0.23
C GLN A 98 -15.96 5.75 0.57
N ALA A 99 -14.82 6.32 0.19
CA ALA A 99 -13.50 5.86 0.62
C ALA A 99 -13.25 6.26 2.08
N SER A 100 -12.27 5.59 2.67
CA SER A 100 -11.83 5.78 4.04
C SER A 100 -10.31 5.69 4.11
N GLY A 101 -9.73 5.94 5.30
CA GLY A 101 -8.28 5.87 5.51
C GLY A 101 -7.66 7.24 5.72
N PHE A 102 -6.58 7.26 6.47
CA PHE A 102 -5.85 8.46 6.86
C PHE A 102 -4.44 8.52 6.29
N LEU A 103 -4.07 7.57 5.43
CA LEU A 103 -2.78 7.56 4.76
C LEU A 103 -2.84 8.48 3.53
N THR A 104 -3.13 9.76 3.73
CA THR A 104 -3.27 10.77 2.70
C THR A 104 -2.21 11.85 2.85
N LEU A 105 -1.89 12.57 1.76
CA LEU A 105 -0.89 13.65 1.81
C LEU A 105 -1.19 14.67 2.92
N ALA A 106 -2.45 14.99 3.17
CA ALA A 106 -2.86 15.97 4.19
C ALA A 106 -2.55 15.50 5.62
N GLU A 107 -2.61 14.21 5.89
CA GLU A 107 -2.40 13.62 7.21
C GLU A 107 -0.91 13.25 7.47
N LEU A 108 -0.05 13.32 6.45
CA LEU A 108 1.37 13.01 6.62
C LEU A 108 2.11 14.15 7.33
N PRO A 109 3.00 13.86 8.30
CA PRO A 109 3.74 14.87 9.04
C PRO A 109 4.75 15.59 8.15
N ALA A 110 4.92 16.91 8.35
CA ALA A 110 5.91 17.69 7.62
C ALA A 110 7.34 17.26 7.97
N GLY A 111 8.20 17.18 6.97
CA GLY A 111 9.60 16.76 7.09
C GLY A 111 10.33 16.95 5.77
N ARG A 112 11.63 16.66 5.77
CA ARG A 112 12.46 16.72 4.55
C ARG A 112 12.41 15.40 3.78
N ASP A 113 12.46 14.26 4.48
CA ASP A 113 12.62 12.93 3.93
C ASP A 113 11.44 12.06 4.32
N LEU A 114 10.75 11.44 3.35
CA LEU A 114 9.64 10.53 3.59
C LEU A 114 10.05 9.09 3.31
N TRP A 115 9.91 8.22 4.30
CA TRP A 115 10.18 6.79 4.25
C TRP A 115 8.87 6.02 4.26
N MET A 116 8.48 5.48 3.11
CA MET A 116 7.30 4.65 2.91
C MET A 116 7.70 3.17 3.00
N LEU A 117 7.32 2.49 4.06
CA LEU A 117 7.75 1.13 4.38
C LEU A 117 6.55 0.19 4.27
N SER A 118 6.56 -0.71 3.28
CA SER A 118 5.46 -1.60 2.98
C SER A 118 5.83 -3.08 2.93
N THR A 119 4.83 -3.94 3.08
CA THR A 119 4.96 -5.37 2.78
C THR A 119 3.82 -5.86 1.88
N GLY A 120 4.18 -6.68 0.88
CA GLY A 120 3.21 -7.31 -0.03
C GLY A 120 2.33 -6.30 -0.75
N THR A 121 1.03 -6.54 -0.74
CA THR A 121 0.05 -5.70 -1.45
C THR A 121 -0.13 -4.30 -0.84
N ALA A 122 0.38 -4.06 0.35
CA ALA A 122 0.34 -2.75 0.99
C ALA A 122 1.25 -1.68 0.33
N ILE A 123 1.97 -2.03 -0.73
CA ILE A 123 2.62 -1.05 -1.59
C ILE A 123 1.59 -0.19 -2.35
N GLY A 124 0.36 -0.71 -2.58
CA GLY A 124 -0.68 -0.04 -3.36
C GLY A 124 -0.95 1.41 -2.98
N PRO A 125 -1.28 1.75 -1.72
CA PRO A 125 -1.53 3.12 -1.31
C PRO A 125 -0.32 4.04 -1.49
N PHE A 126 0.90 3.54 -1.40
CA PHE A 126 2.11 4.33 -1.69
C PHE A 126 2.29 4.61 -3.17
N LEU A 127 1.95 3.66 -4.04
CA LEU A 127 1.94 3.90 -5.48
C LEU A 127 0.90 4.98 -5.86
N SER A 128 -0.29 4.93 -5.24
CA SER A 128 -1.32 5.95 -5.42
C SER A 128 -0.83 7.35 -5.03
N LEU A 129 -0.23 7.50 -3.85
CA LEU A 129 0.33 8.76 -3.37
C LEU A 129 1.47 9.28 -4.25
N LEU A 130 2.37 8.40 -4.68
CA LEU A 130 3.47 8.76 -5.57
C LEU A 130 2.96 9.20 -6.94
N ALA A 131 1.97 8.50 -7.49
CA ALA A 131 1.42 8.82 -8.81
C ALA A 131 0.63 10.14 -8.83
N GLU A 132 -0.04 10.52 -7.73
CA GLU A 132 -0.71 11.81 -7.58
C GLU A 132 0.28 12.98 -7.68
N GLY A 133 1.49 12.86 -7.11
CA GLY A 133 2.60 13.77 -7.33
C GLY A 133 2.85 14.81 -6.24
N GLY A 134 1.90 15.11 -5.36
CA GLY A 134 2.03 16.12 -4.31
C GLY A 134 3.13 15.84 -3.26
N LEU A 135 3.56 14.57 -3.13
CA LEU A 135 4.66 14.20 -2.24
C LEU A 135 5.98 14.91 -2.61
N ALA A 136 6.27 15.03 -3.91
CA ALA A 136 7.52 15.65 -4.36
C ALA A 136 7.56 17.17 -4.14
N GLU A 137 6.44 17.81 -3.95
CA GLU A 137 6.37 19.23 -3.56
C GLU A 137 6.65 19.42 -2.07
N ARG A 138 6.36 18.39 -1.27
CA ARG A 138 6.42 18.45 0.18
C ARG A 138 7.71 17.87 0.78
N TYR A 139 8.29 16.87 0.13
CA TYR A 139 9.47 16.17 0.62
C TYR A 139 10.61 16.23 -0.40
N ALA A 140 11.82 16.51 0.08
CA ALA A 140 13.02 16.55 -0.75
C ALA A 140 13.46 15.16 -1.20
N GLN A 141 13.32 14.16 -0.32
CA GLN A 141 13.66 12.77 -0.58
C GLN A 141 12.48 11.86 -0.29
N LEU A 142 12.26 10.87 -1.14
CA LEU A 142 11.23 9.85 -1.05
C LEU A 142 11.89 8.48 -1.08
N VAL A 143 11.64 7.65 -0.10
CA VAL A 143 12.12 6.26 -0.06
C VAL A 143 10.93 5.32 -0.01
N LEU A 144 10.83 4.43 -0.99
CA LEU A 144 9.83 3.36 -1.05
C LEU A 144 10.51 2.03 -0.77
N ALA A 145 10.35 1.50 0.45
CA ALA A 145 10.82 0.16 0.80
C ALA A 145 9.66 -0.84 0.67
N HIS A 146 9.89 -1.92 -0.08
CA HIS A 146 8.90 -2.94 -0.37
C HIS A 146 9.38 -4.33 0.03
N GLY A 147 8.84 -4.86 1.12
CA GLY A 147 9.16 -6.19 1.64
C GLY A 147 8.26 -7.28 1.05
N VAL A 148 8.88 -8.29 0.47
CA VAL A 148 8.21 -9.48 -0.09
C VAL A 148 8.94 -10.76 0.36
N ARG A 149 8.35 -11.91 0.08
CA ARG A 149 8.97 -13.21 0.35
C ARG A 149 9.92 -13.63 -0.75
N LEU A 150 9.46 -13.53 -2.00
CA LEU A 150 10.17 -13.93 -3.21
C LEU A 150 10.24 -12.76 -4.19
N GLY A 151 11.30 -12.67 -4.99
CA GLY A 151 11.49 -11.59 -5.96
C GLY A 151 10.38 -11.50 -7.02
N GLN A 152 9.77 -12.62 -7.38
CA GLN A 152 8.61 -12.65 -8.27
C GLN A 152 7.36 -11.94 -7.71
N GLU A 153 7.33 -11.62 -6.42
CA GLU A 153 6.26 -10.84 -5.77
C GLU A 153 6.51 -9.31 -5.84
N LEU A 154 7.67 -8.89 -6.37
CA LEU A 154 7.99 -7.48 -6.64
C LEU A 154 7.25 -7.01 -7.90
N ASN A 155 5.96 -6.82 -7.79
CA ASN A 155 5.09 -6.37 -8.88
C ASN A 155 5.09 -4.83 -9.01
N TYR A 156 4.50 -4.29 -10.08
CA TYR A 156 4.49 -2.85 -10.40
C TYR A 156 5.87 -2.24 -10.65
N ARG A 157 6.87 -3.04 -11.06
CA ARG A 157 8.24 -2.55 -11.31
C ARG A 157 8.30 -1.50 -12.41
N ASP A 158 7.51 -1.66 -13.46
CA ASP A 158 7.46 -0.70 -14.58
C ASP A 158 6.88 0.64 -14.11
N GLU A 159 5.82 0.62 -13.33
CA GLU A 159 5.19 1.79 -12.74
C GLU A 159 6.16 2.50 -11.77
N ILE A 160 6.87 1.73 -10.94
CA ILE A 160 7.89 2.28 -10.02
C ILE A 160 9.05 2.91 -10.81
N THR A 161 9.51 2.26 -11.88
CA THR A 161 10.57 2.79 -12.75
C THR A 161 10.14 4.11 -13.41
N GLN A 162 8.89 4.21 -13.86
CA GLN A 162 8.34 5.46 -14.40
C GLN A 162 8.28 6.56 -13.33
N LEU A 163 7.90 6.22 -12.10
CA LEU A 163 7.90 7.16 -10.98
C LEU A 163 9.31 7.62 -10.62
N GLN A 164 10.30 6.73 -10.63
CA GLN A 164 11.72 7.09 -10.43
C GLN A 164 12.23 8.02 -11.54
N ALA A 165 11.85 7.76 -12.79
CA ALA A 165 12.19 8.62 -13.92
C ALA A 165 11.54 10.03 -13.81
N ARG A 166 10.36 10.13 -13.20
CA ARG A 166 9.69 11.42 -12.91
C ARG A 166 10.43 12.23 -11.83
N TRP A 167 11.06 11.54 -10.86
CA TRP A 167 11.79 12.18 -9.75
C TRP A 167 13.22 11.64 -9.63
N PRO A 168 14.08 11.93 -10.60
CA PRO A 168 15.46 11.43 -10.61
C PRO A 168 16.21 11.91 -9.36
N ASN A 169 16.96 10.98 -8.73
CA ASN A 169 17.73 11.21 -7.50
C ASN A 169 16.90 11.64 -6.27
N ARG A 170 15.58 11.53 -6.34
CA ARG A 170 14.68 11.88 -5.24
C ARG A 170 13.80 10.71 -4.80
N LEU A 171 13.43 9.80 -5.70
CA LEU A 171 12.70 8.59 -5.37
C LEU A 171 13.65 7.38 -5.38
N HIS A 172 13.89 6.83 -4.20
CA HIS A 172 14.68 5.64 -3.98
C HIS A 172 13.74 4.44 -3.76
N TYR A 173 13.81 3.45 -4.63
CA TYR A 173 13.10 2.19 -4.44
C TYR A 173 14.03 1.14 -3.84
N VAL A 174 13.65 0.54 -2.72
CA VAL A 174 14.43 -0.45 -2.00
C VAL A 174 13.60 -1.72 -1.81
N PRO A 175 13.74 -2.72 -2.68
CA PRO A 175 13.12 -4.01 -2.48
C PRO A 175 13.80 -4.77 -1.33
N PHE A 176 12.99 -5.47 -0.53
CA PHE A 176 13.41 -6.41 0.49
C PHE A 176 12.88 -7.80 0.15
N VAL A 177 13.78 -8.77 -0.02
CA VAL A 177 13.40 -10.16 -0.30
C VAL A 177 13.86 -11.05 0.85
N THR A 178 12.91 -11.81 1.44
CA THR A 178 13.18 -12.51 2.70
C THR A 178 13.52 -13.99 2.55
N ARG A 179 13.23 -14.62 1.40
CA ARG A 179 13.39 -16.08 1.22
C ARG A 179 14.37 -16.48 0.13
N GLU A 180 14.96 -15.52 -0.53
CA GLU A 180 16.00 -15.75 -1.56
C GLU A 180 16.93 -14.54 -1.64
N VAL A 181 18.06 -14.71 -2.31
CA VAL A 181 18.98 -13.60 -2.61
C VAL A 181 18.42 -12.82 -3.79
N TRP A 182 18.30 -11.50 -3.61
CA TRP A 182 17.85 -10.58 -4.67
C TRP A 182 18.93 -9.52 -4.92
N PRO A 183 19.54 -9.48 -6.14
CA PRO A 183 20.71 -8.64 -6.40
C PRO A 183 20.45 -7.13 -6.29
N GLU A 184 19.22 -6.70 -6.57
CA GLU A 184 18.83 -5.28 -6.64
C GLU A 184 18.23 -4.73 -5.34
N GLY A 185 18.38 -5.43 -4.22
CA GLY A 185 17.72 -5.07 -2.98
C GLY A 185 18.42 -5.54 -1.72
N LEU A 186 17.75 -5.38 -0.61
CA LEU A 186 18.22 -5.82 0.69
C LEU A 186 17.64 -7.21 1.04
N ALA A 187 18.47 -8.04 1.59
CA ALA A 187 18.03 -9.31 2.17
C ALA A 187 17.44 -9.09 3.57
N GLY A 188 16.46 -9.92 3.94
CA GLY A 188 15.89 -9.92 5.28
C GLY A 188 14.68 -9.01 5.44
N ARG A 189 14.42 -8.60 6.67
CA ARG A 189 13.20 -7.89 7.08
C ARG A 189 13.46 -6.41 7.31
N ILE A 190 12.51 -5.55 6.97
CA ILE A 190 12.58 -4.10 7.15
C ILE A 190 12.92 -3.70 8.60
N PRO A 191 12.27 -4.25 9.66
CA PRO A 191 12.62 -3.90 11.04
C PRO A 191 14.10 -4.14 11.36
N ALA A 192 14.64 -5.30 11.00
CA ALA A 192 16.04 -5.64 11.23
C ALA A 192 17.02 -4.71 10.50
N ALA A 193 16.68 -4.30 9.28
CA ALA A 193 17.49 -3.35 8.52
C ALA A 193 17.50 -1.94 9.15
N ILE A 194 16.43 -1.55 9.81
CA ILE A 194 16.34 -0.30 10.59
C ILE A 194 17.19 -0.40 11.87
N GLU A 195 17.06 -1.48 12.63
CA GLU A 195 17.85 -1.72 13.84
C GLU A 195 19.36 -1.70 13.56
N GLN A 196 19.77 -2.30 12.44
CA GLN A 196 21.19 -2.41 12.01
C GLN A 196 21.67 -1.17 11.23
N GLY A 197 20.80 -0.21 10.88
CA GLY A 197 21.11 0.93 10.04
C GLY A 197 21.47 0.56 8.59
N THR A 198 21.12 -0.64 8.12
CA THR A 198 21.42 -1.10 6.76
C THR A 198 20.59 -0.40 5.69
N LEU A 199 19.34 -0.07 6.00
CA LEU A 199 18.47 0.66 5.07
C LEU A 199 19.02 2.05 4.79
N GLU A 200 19.45 2.78 5.82
CA GLU A 200 20.03 4.12 5.70
C GLU A 200 21.32 4.12 4.90
N ARG A 201 22.21 3.17 5.21
CA ARG A 201 23.48 3.01 4.46
C ARG A 201 23.24 2.66 3.00
N HIS A 202 22.25 1.83 2.70
CA HIS A 202 21.92 1.45 1.34
C HIS A 202 21.41 2.64 0.51
N VAL A 203 20.56 3.48 1.11
CA VAL A 203 20.02 4.68 0.46
C VAL A 203 21.02 5.84 0.48
N GLY A 204 21.97 5.84 1.41
CA GLY A 204 22.90 6.98 1.64
C GLY A 204 22.23 8.16 2.35
N LEU A 205 21.13 7.91 3.06
CA LEU A 205 20.32 8.93 3.73
C LEU A 205 20.14 8.55 5.21
N PRO A 206 20.77 9.28 6.15
CA PRO A 206 20.68 8.96 7.58
C PRO A 206 19.31 9.33 8.15
N PHE A 207 18.81 8.54 9.10
CA PHE A 207 17.63 8.88 9.87
C PHE A 207 17.91 10.04 10.83
N SER A 208 17.02 11.03 10.85
CA SER A 208 17.06 12.18 11.74
C SER A 208 15.67 12.50 12.24
N VAL A 209 15.49 12.66 13.55
CA VAL A 209 14.21 13.04 14.15
C VAL A 209 13.71 14.36 13.59
N GLU A 210 14.62 15.27 13.25
CA GLU A 210 14.29 16.55 12.63
C GLU A 210 13.76 16.39 11.20
N HIS A 211 14.35 15.50 10.40
CA HIS A 211 14.12 15.45 8.96
C HIS A 211 13.30 14.26 8.48
N SER A 212 13.44 13.10 9.12
CA SER A 212 12.82 11.85 8.61
C SER A 212 11.38 11.68 9.09
N ARG A 213 10.51 11.27 8.19
CA ARG A 213 9.12 10.90 8.43
C ARG A 213 8.87 9.50 7.89
N PHE A 214 8.12 8.71 8.63
CA PHE A 214 7.89 7.31 8.32
C PHE A 214 6.41 7.03 8.13
N VAL A 215 6.10 6.27 7.10
CA VAL A 215 4.75 5.76 6.87
C VAL A 215 4.83 4.24 6.74
N LEU A 216 4.17 3.55 7.65
CA LEU A 216 4.21 2.09 7.74
C LEU A 216 2.87 1.52 7.30
N CYS A 217 2.89 0.61 6.33
CA CYS A 217 1.68 -0.07 5.86
C CYS A 217 1.98 -1.53 5.55
N GLY A 218 1.15 -2.47 6.00
CA GLY A 218 1.31 -3.87 5.67
C GLY A 218 1.05 -4.83 6.82
N ASN A 219 1.82 -5.91 6.85
CA ASN A 219 1.70 -6.94 7.88
C ASN A 219 1.77 -6.33 9.29
N PRO A 220 0.81 -6.58 10.19
CA PRO A 220 0.75 -5.98 11.52
C PRO A 220 2.01 -6.20 12.37
N GLN A 221 2.64 -7.37 12.23
CA GLN A 221 3.89 -7.65 12.95
C GLN A 221 5.04 -6.79 12.42
N MET A 222 5.16 -6.63 11.09
CA MET A 222 6.15 -5.75 10.48
C MET A 222 5.93 -4.29 10.93
N VAL A 223 4.70 -3.81 10.91
CA VAL A 223 4.35 -2.44 11.35
C VAL A 223 4.73 -2.24 12.81
N LYS A 224 4.37 -3.18 13.70
CA LYS A 224 4.67 -3.12 15.13
C LYS A 224 6.19 -3.16 15.40
N GLU A 225 6.91 -4.10 14.79
CA GLU A 225 8.37 -4.24 14.98
C GLU A 225 9.12 -3.01 14.43
N THR A 226 8.71 -2.51 13.26
CA THR A 226 9.29 -1.28 12.69
C THR A 226 9.03 -0.07 13.57
N GLN A 227 7.81 0.09 14.08
CA GLN A 227 7.49 1.15 15.03
C GLN A 227 8.41 1.09 16.25
N LEU A 228 8.59 -0.09 16.86
CA LEU A 228 9.44 -0.25 18.04
C LEU A 228 10.91 0.09 17.72
N ALA A 229 11.45 -0.38 16.60
CA ALA A 229 12.80 -0.07 16.16
C ALA A 229 13.02 1.44 15.97
N LEU A 230 12.04 2.13 15.38
CA LEU A 230 12.08 3.58 15.20
C LEU A 230 11.95 4.33 16.55
N GLN A 231 11.10 3.86 17.45
CA GLN A 231 10.93 4.47 18.79
C GLN A 231 12.20 4.36 19.62
N GLN A 232 12.95 3.26 19.55
CA GLN A 232 14.26 3.11 20.19
C GLN A 232 15.30 4.12 19.67
N ARG A 233 15.06 4.69 18.48
CA ARG A 233 15.89 5.72 17.84
C ARG A 233 15.35 7.14 18.06
N GLY A 234 14.35 7.31 18.94
CA GLY A 234 13.80 8.60 19.36
C GLY A 234 12.63 9.13 18.52
N PHE A 235 12.15 8.36 17.51
CA PHE A 235 10.97 8.75 16.73
C PHE A 235 9.68 8.44 17.48
N ARG A 236 8.66 9.30 17.33
CA ARG A 236 7.37 9.18 18.03
C ARG A 236 6.25 8.87 17.04
N LYS A 237 5.23 8.19 17.52
CA LYS A 237 4.00 7.98 16.77
C LYS A 237 3.32 9.31 16.49
N HIS A 238 2.93 9.53 15.23
CA HIS A 238 2.11 10.68 14.85
C HIS A 238 0.65 10.40 15.20
N LEU A 239 0.04 11.32 15.94
CA LEU A 239 -1.35 11.30 16.32
C LEU A 239 -2.00 12.63 15.94
N ARG A 240 -3.30 12.64 15.66
CA ARG A 240 -4.03 13.89 15.31
C ARG A 240 -3.89 15.01 16.34
N ARG A 241 -3.68 14.65 17.62
CA ARG A 241 -3.53 15.62 18.72
C ARG A 241 -2.09 15.85 19.14
N GLU A 242 -1.17 15.06 18.64
CA GLU A 242 0.24 15.11 19.01
C GLU A 242 1.09 14.76 17.77
N ALA A 243 1.84 15.73 17.29
CA ALA A 243 2.70 15.53 16.14
C ALA A 243 3.87 14.60 16.47
N GLY A 244 4.11 13.66 15.60
CA GLY A 244 5.23 12.73 15.66
C GLY A 244 5.73 12.41 14.24
N GLU A 245 6.65 11.49 14.15
CA GLU A 245 7.36 11.20 12.91
C GLU A 245 6.87 9.92 12.22
N ILE A 246 6.05 9.07 12.91
CA ILE A 246 5.63 7.74 12.43
C ILE A 246 4.12 7.69 12.24
N CYS A 247 3.67 7.64 10.99
CA CYS A 247 2.30 7.29 10.60
C CYS A 247 2.18 5.80 10.32
N MET A 248 1.03 5.21 10.62
CA MET A 248 0.81 3.77 10.42
C MET A 248 -0.61 3.49 10.00
N GLU A 249 -0.76 2.53 9.09
CA GLU A 249 -2.04 1.90 8.77
C GLU A 249 -1.86 0.38 8.77
N ASN A 250 -2.65 -0.32 9.59
CA ASN A 250 -2.66 -1.78 9.60
C ASN A 250 -3.47 -2.26 8.39
N TYR A 251 -2.91 -3.20 7.63
CA TYR A 251 -3.47 -3.63 6.35
C TYR A 251 -4.28 -4.93 6.42
N TRP A 252 -4.48 -5.48 7.61
CA TRP A 252 -5.31 -6.69 7.86
C TRP A 252 -6.27 -6.46 9.01
#